data_34957213e14cc9899cccdd543f9be169
#
_entry.id   34957213e14cc9899cccdd543f9be169
#
_cell.length_a   1.000
_cell.length_b   1.000
_cell.length_c   1.000
_cell.angle_alpha   90.00
_cell.angle_beta   90.00
_cell.angle_gamma   90.00
#
_symmetry.space_group_name_H-M   'P 1'
#
loop_
_entity.id
_entity.type
_entity.pdbx_description
1 polymer ?
#
loop_
_entity_poly.entity_id
_entity_poly.type
_entity_poly.pdbx_seq_one_letter_code
_entity_poly.pdbx_strand_id
1 'polypeptide(L)'
;EGAAPLVVAPDALGPGLKAFAAIPAPRRSVAVQRTIAAGAELLLRHHLFKQIHNLGRVAKPGWTRFGFPRMYQTDALEIVLLLIELGYRDPRMNEAIELVRSRRCPDGRWLLQDTLNGSFLVDVEQKGEPSKWITLNALRVLQDGGLVAVERS
;
A
#
# COMPACT_ATOMS: atom_id res chain seq x y z
N GLU A 1 -14.98 12.51 -30.20
CA GLU A 1 -14.10 13.29 -29.29
C GLU A 1 -13.80 12.41 -28.09
N GLY A 2 -12.64 11.74 -28.12
CA GLY A 2 -12.20 10.86 -27.06
C GLY A 2 -11.79 11.69 -25.82
N ALA A 3 -12.46 11.47 -24.70
CA ALA A 3 -12.01 12.01 -23.43
C ALA A 3 -10.59 11.50 -23.18
N ALA A 4 -9.63 12.40 -22.91
CA ALA A 4 -8.29 12.02 -22.51
C ALA A 4 -8.37 11.06 -21.31
N PRO A 5 -7.56 9.99 -21.27
CA PRO A 5 -7.58 9.08 -20.15
C PRO A 5 -7.28 9.87 -18.87
N LEU A 6 -8.17 9.73 -17.90
CA LEU A 6 -7.98 10.33 -16.57
C LEU A 6 -6.68 9.73 -15.99
N VAL A 7 -5.60 10.49 -16.05
CA VAL A 7 -4.34 10.10 -15.40
C VAL A 7 -4.52 10.34 -13.91
N VAL A 8 -5.12 9.39 -13.24
CA VAL A 8 -5.21 9.41 -11.79
C VAL A 8 -3.82 9.10 -11.26
N ALA A 9 -3.21 10.08 -10.60
CA ALA A 9 -1.92 9.86 -9.96
C ALA A 9 -2.07 8.74 -8.91
N PRO A 10 -1.14 7.80 -8.82
CA PRO A 10 -1.19 6.70 -7.85
C PRO A 10 -1.41 7.15 -6.40
N ASP A 11 -1.01 8.36 -6.07
CA ASP A 11 -1.21 8.97 -4.73
C ASP A 11 -2.68 9.20 -4.37
N ALA A 12 -3.52 9.52 -5.36
CA ALA A 12 -4.95 9.71 -5.14
C ALA A 12 -5.71 8.38 -5.09
N LEU A 13 -5.13 7.32 -5.64
CA LEU A 13 -5.75 5.99 -5.68
C LEU A 13 -5.81 5.32 -4.31
N GLY A 14 -4.75 5.42 -3.52
CA GLY A 14 -4.70 4.78 -2.20
C GLY A 14 -5.86 5.21 -1.31
N PRO A 15 -6.05 6.51 -1.02
CA PRO A 15 -7.16 7.00 -0.22
C PRO A 15 -8.54 6.67 -0.82
N GLY A 16 -8.70 6.81 -2.14
CA GLY A 16 -9.96 6.49 -2.83
C GLY A 16 -10.30 5.01 -2.73
N LEU A 17 -9.33 4.13 -2.98
CA LEU A 17 -9.53 2.68 -2.90
C LEU A 17 -9.85 2.24 -1.46
N LYS A 18 -9.23 2.85 -0.45
CA LYS A 18 -9.54 2.60 0.97
C LYS A 18 -10.99 2.96 1.29
N ALA A 19 -11.49 4.09 0.79
CA ALA A 19 -12.88 4.48 1.00
C ALA A 19 -13.86 3.44 0.43
N PHE A 20 -13.63 2.96 -0.78
CA PHE A 20 -14.46 1.90 -1.36
C PHE A 20 -14.28 0.55 -0.67
N ALA A 21 -13.07 0.22 -0.24
CA ALA A 21 -12.79 -1.02 0.50
C ALA A 21 -13.48 -1.05 1.87
N ALA A 22 -13.70 0.11 2.49
CA ALA A 22 -14.44 0.22 3.75
C ALA A 22 -15.92 -0.15 3.63
N ILE A 23 -16.49 -0.17 2.41
CA ILE A 23 -17.83 -0.68 2.18
C ILE A 23 -17.82 -2.20 2.37
N PRO A 24 -18.65 -2.76 3.27
CA PRO A 24 -18.74 -4.21 3.45
C PRO A 24 -18.99 -4.94 2.13
N ALA A 25 -18.27 -6.04 1.87
CA ALA A 25 -18.33 -6.76 0.60
C ALA A 25 -19.77 -7.07 0.12
N PRO A 26 -20.71 -7.53 0.99
CA PRO A 26 -22.10 -7.79 0.58
C PRO A 26 -22.88 -6.54 0.17
N ARG A 27 -22.41 -5.34 0.54
CA ARG A 27 -23.04 -4.06 0.20
C ARG A 27 -22.43 -3.34 -0.99
N ARG A 28 -21.39 -3.90 -1.58
CA ARG A 28 -20.74 -3.30 -2.75
C ARG A 28 -21.58 -3.50 -3.99
N SER A 29 -22.02 -2.39 -4.59
CA SER A 29 -22.65 -2.43 -5.90
C SER A 29 -21.68 -2.90 -6.98
N VAL A 30 -22.19 -3.31 -8.14
CA VAL A 30 -21.36 -3.68 -9.30
C VAL A 30 -20.43 -2.54 -9.69
N ALA A 31 -20.89 -1.29 -9.63
CA ALA A 31 -20.07 -0.11 -9.91
C ALA A 31 -18.90 0.02 -8.93
N VAL A 32 -19.15 -0.15 -7.62
CA VAL A 32 -18.10 -0.13 -6.59
C VAL A 32 -17.08 -1.25 -6.80
N GLN A 33 -17.55 -2.47 -7.10
CA GLN A 33 -16.66 -3.60 -7.38
C GLN A 33 -15.77 -3.35 -8.59
N ARG A 34 -16.32 -2.80 -9.68
CA ARG A 34 -15.57 -2.41 -10.88
C ARG A 34 -14.53 -1.34 -10.57
N THR A 35 -14.88 -0.34 -9.77
CA THR A 35 -13.96 0.72 -9.36
C THR A 35 -12.80 0.17 -8.53
N ILE A 36 -13.08 -0.72 -7.58
CA ILE A 36 -12.06 -1.42 -6.78
C ILE A 36 -11.13 -2.23 -7.70
N ALA A 37 -11.69 -3.01 -8.62
CA ALA A 37 -10.90 -3.83 -9.54
C ALA A 37 -10.00 -2.98 -10.44
N ALA A 38 -10.52 -1.88 -11.00
CA ALA A 38 -9.73 -0.97 -11.85
C ALA A 38 -8.61 -0.28 -11.05
N GLY A 39 -8.89 0.18 -9.82
CA GLY A 39 -7.90 0.77 -8.95
C GLY A 39 -6.81 -0.22 -8.52
N ALA A 40 -7.20 -1.44 -8.17
CA ALA A 40 -6.27 -2.51 -7.83
C ALA A 40 -5.36 -2.86 -9.03
N GLU A 41 -5.92 -3.02 -10.22
CA GLU A 41 -5.13 -3.30 -11.43
C GLU A 41 -4.13 -2.18 -11.74
N LEU A 42 -4.51 -0.92 -11.56
CA LEU A 42 -3.59 0.18 -11.76
C LEU A 42 -2.43 0.16 -10.75
N LEU A 43 -2.70 -0.12 -9.47
CA LEU A 43 -1.66 -0.28 -8.45
C LEU A 43 -0.73 -1.47 -8.77
N LEU A 44 -1.30 -2.59 -9.21
CA LEU A 44 -0.53 -3.78 -9.60
C LEU A 44 0.40 -3.51 -10.80
N ARG A 45 -0.04 -2.73 -11.80
CA ARG A 45 0.83 -2.29 -12.91
C ARG A 45 2.03 -1.47 -12.46
N HIS A 46 1.91 -0.76 -11.35
CA HIS A 46 3.00 -0.03 -10.71
C HIS A 46 3.82 -0.89 -9.77
N HIS A 47 3.60 -2.21 -9.70
CA HIS A 47 4.14 -3.06 -8.64
C HIS A 47 4.02 -2.38 -7.28
N LEU A 48 2.87 -1.73 -7.07
CA LEU A 48 2.43 -0.97 -5.90
C LEU A 48 3.15 0.37 -5.66
N PHE A 49 4.44 0.47 -5.92
CA PHE A 49 5.25 1.64 -5.58
C PHE A 49 6.27 2.06 -6.65
N LYS A 50 6.19 1.46 -7.83
CA LYS A 50 7.13 1.67 -8.94
C LYS A 50 6.59 2.59 -10.03
N GLN A 51 7.45 3.07 -10.91
CA GLN A 51 7.06 3.81 -12.08
C GLN A 51 6.58 2.85 -13.17
N ILE A 52 5.38 3.10 -13.75
CA ILE A 52 4.79 2.21 -14.76
C ILE A 52 5.67 2.04 -16.02
N HIS A 53 6.40 3.10 -16.38
CA HIS A 53 7.29 3.08 -17.54
C HIS A 53 8.70 2.59 -17.22
N ASN A 54 9.03 2.42 -15.95
CA ASN A 54 10.32 1.93 -15.49
C ASN A 54 10.19 1.27 -14.12
N LEU A 55 9.85 0.00 -14.12
CA LEU A 55 9.69 -0.79 -12.88
C LEU A 55 11.00 -0.98 -12.08
N GLY A 56 12.15 -0.58 -12.62
CA GLY A 56 13.39 -0.48 -11.86
C GLY A 56 13.46 0.72 -10.92
N ARG A 57 12.53 1.69 -11.04
CA ARG A 57 12.53 2.94 -10.26
C ARG A 57 11.30 3.07 -9.40
N VAL A 58 11.50 3.55 -8.18
CA VAL A 58 10.42 3.93 -7.26
C VAL A 58 9.69 5.16 -7.81
N ALA A 59 8.36 5.17 -7.73
CA ALA A 59 7.55 6.28 -8.22
C ALA A 59 7.79 7.55 -7.39
N LYS A 60 7.82 7.42 -6.06
CA LYS A 60 8.14 8.50 -5.12
C LYS A 60 8.92 7.95 -3.93
N PRO A 61 10.00 8.63 -3.48
CA PRO A 61 10.80 8.15 -2.34
C PRO A 61 9.99 7.90 -1.06
N GLY A 62 8.94 8.69 -0.83
CA GLY A 62 8.06 8.53 0.34
C GLY A 62 7.30 7.20 0.37
N TRP A 63 7.10 6.55 -0.78
CA TRP A 63 6.36 5.28 -0.85
C TRP A 63 7.09 4.09 -0.23
N THR A 64 8.40 4.17 -0.10
CA THR A 64 9.22 3.14 0.54
C THR A 64 9.52 3.43 2.01
N ARG A 65 9.00 4.52 2.57
CA ARG A 65 9.11 4.89 3.98
C ARG A 65 7.78 4.64 4.67
N PHE A 66 7.77 3.72 5.63
CA PHE A 66 6.55 3.38 6.34
C PHE A 66 6.23 4.43 7.40
N GLY A 67 4.98 4.89 7.38
CA GLY A 67 4.53 5.98 8.23
C GLY A 67 3.21 5.73 8.92
N PHE A 68 3.01 6.50 9.99
CA PHE A 68 1.76 6.51 10.75
C PHE A 68 1.57 7.85 11.47
N PRO A 69 0.35 8.37 11.57
CA PRO A 69 -0.83 7.98 10.81
C PRO A 69 -0.73 8.37 9.33
N ARG A 70 -1.40 7.62 8.44
CA ARG A 70 -1.51 7.92 7.01
C ARG A 70 -2.89 8.49 6.72
N MET A 71 -2.97 9.79 6.43
CA MET A 71 -4.22 10.47 6.09
C MET A 71 -4.38 10.71 4.60
N TYR A 72 -3.49 11.48 4.00
CA TYR A 72 -3.53 11.86 2.59
C TYR A 72 -2.42 11.22 1.76
N GLN A 73 -1.37 10.79 2.42
CA GLN A 73 -0.25 10.10 1.79
C GLN A 73 -0.40 8.60 1.98
N THR A 74 0.15 7.85 1.05
CA THR A 74 0.17 6.39 1.12
C THR A 74 1.61 5.88 1.01
N ASP A 75 1.85 4.65 1.45
CA ASP A 75 3.11 3.95 1.26
C ASP A 75 2.88 2.51 0.80
N ALA A 76 3.97 1.82 0.45
CA ALA A 76 3.90 0.46 -0.05
C ALA A 76 3.29 -0.52 0.96
N LEU A 77 3.53 -0.33 2.27
CA LEU A 77 2.96 -1.17 3.32
C LEU A 77 1.44 -1.03 3.37
N GLU A 78 0.93 0.20 3.32
CA GLU A 78 -0.51 0.46 3.35
C GLU A 78 -1.20 -0.12 2.11
N ILE A 79 -0.61 0.05 0.92
CA ILE A 79 -1.19 -0.45 -0.32
C ILE A 79 -1.19 -1.97 -0.38
N VAL A 80 -0.09 -2.62 -0.03
CA VAL A 80 -0.03 -4.09 -0.06
C VAL A 80 -1.01 -4.70 0.94
N LEU A 81 -1.14 -4.13 2.14
CA LEU A 81 -2.12 -4.58 3.13
C LEU A 81 -3.55 -4.43 2.61
N LEU A 82 -3.87 -3.27 2.02
CA LEU A 82 -5.19 -3.01 1.44
C LEU A 82 -5.55 -4.04 0.35
N LEU A 83 -4.61 -4.35 -0.55
CA LEU A 83 -4.85 -5.35 -1.60
C LEU A 83 -5.04 -6.76 -1.03
N ILE A 84 -4.26 -7.11 0.01
CA ILE A 84 -4.42 -8.39 0.73
C ILE A 84 -5.82 -8.48 1.37
N GLU A 85 -6.28 -7.43 2.03
CA GLU A 85 -7.60 -7.35 2.66
C GLU A 85 -8.75 -7.41 1.63
N LEU A 86 -8.52 -6.89 0.43
CA LEU A 86 -9.44 -7.02 -0.70
C LEU A 86 -9.41 -8.41 -1.36
N GLY A 87 -8.54 -9.31 -0.93
CA GLY A 87 -8.43 -10.68 -1.43
C GLY A 87 -7.46 -10.85 -2.60
N TYR A 88 -6.72 -9.82 -2.99
CA TYR A 88 -5.75 -9.93 -4.07
C TYR A 88 -4.54 -10.76 -3.65
N ARG A 89 -4.12 -11.66 -4.53
CA ARG A 89 -2.88 -12.43 -4.45
C ARG A 89 -2.27 -12.46 -5.85
N ASP A 90 -1.28 -11.62 -6.09
CA ASP A 90 -0.71 -11.39 -7.42
C ASP A 90 0.83 -11.30 -7.31
N PRO A 91 1.59 -11.94 -8.22
CA PRO A 91 3.07 -11.90 -8.19
C PRO A 91 3.64 -10.47 -8.23
N ARG A 92 2.92 -9.50 -8.81
CA ARG A 92 3.31 -8.09 -8.85
C ARG A 92 3.34 -7.42 -7.45
N MET A 93 2.77 -8.08 -6.43
CA MET A 93 2.84 -7.63 -5.03
C MET A 93 4.12 -8.09 -4.33
N ASN A 94 4.84 -9.07 -4.87
CA ASN A 94 5.96 -9.72 -4.19
C ASN A 94 7.06 -8.73 -3.81
N GLU A 95 7.40 -7.77 -4.67
CA GLU A 95 8.43 -6.78 -4.36
C GLU A 95 8.04 -5.88 -3.18
N ALA A 96 6.76 -5.52 -3.03
CA ALA A 96 6.29 -4.76 -1.88
C ALA A 96 6.33 -5.61 -0.59
N ILE A 97 5.98 -6.89 -0.67
CA ILE A 97 6.07 -7.83 0.45
C ILE A 97 7.54 -8.00 0.88
N GLU A 98 8.47 -8.15 -0.07
CA GLU A 98 9.91 -8.22 0.22
C GLU A 98 10.44 -6.92 0.81
N LEU A 99 9.97 -5.75 0.34
CA LEU A 99 10.29 -4.46 0.95
C LEU A 99 9.87 -4.43 2.42
N VAL A 100 8.65 -4.88 2.74
CA VAL A 100 8.17 -4.98 4.12
C VAL A 100 9.07 -5.89 4.94
N ARG A 101 9.39 -7.08 4.42
CA ARG A 101 10.27 -8.05 5.09
C ARG A 101 11.66 -7.49 5.36
N SER A 102 12.26 -6.83 4.38
CA SER A 102 13.62 -6.27 4.45
C SER A 102 13.76 -5.14 5.48
N ARG A 103 12.65 -4.49 5.86
CA ARG A 103 12.63 -3.40 6.87
C ARG A 103 12.46 -3.88 8.30
N ARG A 104 12.37 -5.18 8.51
CA ARG A 104 12.27 -5.76 9.86
C ARG A 104 13.57 -5.56 10.63
N CYS A 105 13.47 -4.98 11.81
CA CYS A 105 14.60 -4.83 12.72
C CYS A 105 14.96 -6.17 13.40
N PRO A 106 16.19 -6.29 13.97
CA PRO A 106 16.62 -7.51 14.67
C PRO A 106 15.72 -7.91 15.83
N ASP A 107 15.05 -6.95 16.47
CA ASP A 107 14.08 -7.18 17.56
C ASP A 107 12.69 -7.62 17.05
N GLY A 108 12.54 -7.79 15.74
CA GLY A 108 11.30 -8.25 15.12
C GLY A 108 10.27 -7.15 14.84
N ARG A 109 10.58 -5.90 15.12
CA ARG A 109 9.69 -4.74 14.91
C ARG A 109 10.09 -3.92 13.68
N TRP A 110 9.26 -2.93 13.34
CA TRP A 110 9.50 -1.95 12.27
C TRP A 110 9.51 -0.55 12.82
N LEU A 111 10.36 0.31 12.24
CA LEU A 111 10.51 1.70 12.65
C LEU A 111 9.43 2.59 12.02
N LEU A 112 9.04 3.64 12.75
CA LEU A 112 8.30 4.76 12.21
C LEU A 112 9.26 5.62 11.36
N GLN A 113 9.16 5.52 10.04
CA GLN A 113 10.07 6.23 9.13
C GLN A 113 9.50 7.56 8.65
N ASP A 114 8.17 7.72 8.71
CA ASP A 114 7.47 8.93 8.31
C ASP A 114 6.26 9.18 9.21
N THR A 115 5.98 10.47 9.49
CA THR A 115 4.91 10.84 10.41
C THR A 115 4.43 12.26 10.13
N LEU A 116 3.21 12.55 10.59
CA LEU A 116 2.63 13.90 10.61
C LEU A 116 2.78 14.57 11.99
N ASN A 117 3.76 14.14 12.80
CA ASN A 117 4.07 14.81 14.07
C ASN A 117 4.31 16.30 13.85
N GLY A 118 3.84 17.11 14.79
CA GLY A 118 3.85 18.57 14.65
C GLY A 118 2.63 19.14 13.89
N SER A 119 1.84 18.29 13.21
CA SER A 119 0.56 18.68 12.60
C SER A 119 -0.65 18.33 13.48
N PHE A 120 -0.43 17.66 14.60
CA PHE A 120 -1.44 17.26 15.57
C PHE A 120 -1.17 17.90 16.93
N LEU A 121 -2.17 17.88 17.81
CA LEU A 121 -2.05 18.36 19.20
C LEU A 121 -1.08 17.51 20.04
N VAL A 122 -0.89 16.24 19.67
CA VAL A 122 0.02 15.31 20.32
C VAL A 122 0.72 14.45 19.28
N ASP A 123 1.96 14.08 19.55
CA ASP A 123 2.68 13.10 18.75
C ASP A 123 2.20 11.69 19.11
N VAL A 124 1.82 10.91 18.11
CA VAL A 124 1.28 9.55 18.35
C VAL A 124 2.40 8.57 18.67
N GLU A 125 3.49 8.63 17.93
CA GLU A 125 4.71 7.83 18.10
C GLU A 125 5.93 8.66 17.68
N GLN A 126 7.11 8.28 18.13
CA GLN A 126 8.34 9.00 17.81
C GLN A 126 8.97 8.48 16.52
N LYS A 127 9.28 9.40 15.59
CA LYS A 127 9.96 9.07 14.33
C LYS A 127 11.35 8.50 14.60
N GLY A 128 11.68 7.41 13.91
CA GLY A 128 12.96 6.68 14.08
C GLY A 128 12.90 5.58 15.12
N GLU A 129 11.85 5.54 15.96
CA GLU A 129 11.66 4.51 16.97
C GLU A 129 10.76 3.38 16.46
N PRO A 130 10.78 2.19 17.09
CA PRO A 130 9.88 1.09 16.76
C PRO A 130 8.42 1.49 16.92
N SER A 131 7.64 1.31 15.85
CA SER A 131 6.22 1.61 15.81
C SER A 131 5.38 0.36 16.04
N LYS A 132 4.44 0.42 16.97
CA LYS A 132 3.46 -0.67 17.16
C LYS A 132 2.50 -0.80 15.97
N TRP A 133 2.11 0.32 15.36
CA TRP A 133 1.18 0.34 14.22
C TRP A 133 1.80 -0.19 12.94
N ILE A 134 3.03 0.25 12.63
CA ILE A 134 3.78 -0.27 11.48
C ILE A 134 4.09 -1.75 11.69
N THR A 135 4.50 -2.15 12.89
CA THR A 135 4.78 -3.55 13.22
C THR A 135 3.55 -4.43 13.05
N LEU A 136 2.39 -4.00 13.56
CA LEU A 136 1.14 -4.74 13.39
C LEU A 136 0.79 -4.95 11.91
N ASN A 137 0.83 -3.87 11.13
CA ASN A 137 0.49 -3.93 9.71
C ASN A 137 1.49 -4.78 8.91
N ALA A 138 2.78 -4.66 9.21
CA ALA A 138 3.82 -5.46 8.58
C ALA A 138 3.67 -6.97 8.90
N LEU A 139 3.36 -7.31 10.13
CA LEU A 139 3.10 -8.70 10.52
C LEU A 139 1.87 -9.27 9.79
N ARG A 140 0.79 -8.49 9.66
CA ARG A 140 -0.40 -8.89 8.87
C ARG A 140 -0.04 -9.13 7.41
N VAL A 141 0.74 -8.25 6.79
CA VAL A 141 1.21 -8.45 5.41
C VAL A 141 2.01 -9.74 5.29
N LEU A 142 2.94 -10.02 6.20
CA LEU A 142 3.78 -11.21 6.12
C LEU A 142 3.03 -12.51 6.44
N GLN A 143 2.01 -12.44 7.31
CA GLN A 143 1.16 -13.59 7.65
C GLN A 143 0.19 -13.93 6.52
N ASP A 144 -0.52 -12.92 6.01
CA ASP A 144 -1.65 -13.13 5.10
C ASP A 144 -1.25 -13.01 3.63
N GLY A 145 -0.16 -12.30 3.36
CA GLY A 145 0.29 -11.92 2.03
C GLY A 145 1.23 -12.87 1.33
N GLY A 146 1.78 -13.89 1.95
CA GLY A 146 2.76 -14.85 1.41
C GLY A 146 3.28 -14.57 -0.02
N LEU A 147 4.49 -14.92 -0.38
CA LEU A 147 4.98 -14.72 -1.75
C LEU A 147 4.20 -15.58 -2.74
N VAL A 148 3.66 -14.97 -3.79
CA VAL A 148 2.96 -15.67 -4.87
C VAL A 148 3.98 -16.21 -5.86
N ALA A 149 3.85 -17.49 -6.23
CA ALA A 149 4.73 -18.09 -7.23
C ALA A 149 4.62 -17.35 -8.58
N VAL A 150 5.76 -17.04 -9.17
CA VAL A 150 5.82 -16.52 -10.54
C VAL A 150 5.83 -17.72 -11.46
N GLU A 151 4.77 -17.93 -12.22
CA GLU A 151 4.78 -18.94 -13.29
C GLU A 151 5.83 -18.53 -14.31
N ARG A 152 6.89 -19.35 -14.45
CA ARG A 152 7.88 -19.18 -15.50
C ARG A 152 7.29 -19.77 -16.77
N SER A 153 6.89 -18.88 -17.67
CA SER A 153 6.54 -19.23 -19.05
C SER A 153 7.77 -19.61 -19.83
#